data_f6370d076bf486640f8db70ec8a26313
#
_entry.id   f6370d076bf486640f8db70ec8a26313
#
_cell.length_a   1.000
_cell.length_b   1.000
_cell.length_c   1.000
_cell.angle_alpha   90.00
_cell.angle_beta   90.00
_cell.angle_gamma   90.00
#
_symmetry.space_group_name_H-M   'P 1'
#
loop_
_entity.id
_entity.type
_entity.pdbx_description
1 polymer ?
#
loop_
_entity_poly.entity_id
_entity_poly.type
_entity_poly.pdbx_seq_one_letter_code
_entity_poly.pdbx_strand_id
1 'polypeptide(L)'
;MNAGKSTSLLQSNHNYLESNLDTIIFLPDETNKSSKGQIVSRIGLKAKAVIADKDFNFIVYIKKNKTSKLSCILIDEAQFLSKIQIRQLGEVADKLNIPVMCYGIRTDFRGELFEGSSELLALADNLIELKTICYDCGRKATMVVRVDKNGEVVTEGSKIQIGGNDQYTPVCRKHFRKRTKLI
;
A
#
# COMPACT_ATOMS: atom_id res chain seq x y z
N MET A 1 -4.18 0.20 -8.83
CA MET A 1 -3.66 1.58 -8.96
C MET A 1 -4.85 2.53 -9.12
N ASN A 2 -4.68 3.83 -8.93
CA ASN A 2 -5.73 4.87 -9.09
C ASN A 2 -6.97 4.74 -8.15
N ALA A 3 -6.90 3.96 -7.09
CA ALA A 3 -7.99 3.81 -6.13
C ALA A 3 -7.97 4.83 -4.99
N GLY A 4 -7.06 5.81 -5.01
CA GLY A 4 -6.98 6.84 -3.97
C GLY A 4 -6.35 6.39 -2.65
N LYS A 5 -5.54 5.32 -2.61
CA LYS A 5 -4.91 4.80 -1.37
C LYS A 5 -4.18 5.90 -0.59
N SER A 6 -3.18 6.53 -1.20
CA SER A 6 -2.39 7.57 -0.53
C SER A 6 -3.23 8.80 -0.17
N THR A 7 -4.28 9.10 -0.94
CA THR A 7 -5.26 10.16 -0.59
C THR A 7 -6.03 9.79 0.67
N SER A 8 -6.55 8.55 0.75
CA SER A 8 -7.29 8.06 1.92
C SER A 8 -6.40 7.99 3.17
N LEU A 9 -5.13 7.56 3.02
CA LEU A 9 -4.15 7.58 4.09
C LEU A 9 -3.93 9.01 4.62
N LEU A 10 -3.67 9.95 3.71
CA LEU A 10 -3.41 11.35 4.07
C LEU A 10 -4.64 12.03 4.66
N GLN A 11 -5.85 11.67 4.22
CA GLN A 11 -7.10 12.12 4.84
C GLN A 11 -7.23 11.57 6.27
N SER A 12 -6.95 10.29 6.48
CA SER A 12 -6.95 9.71 7.83
C SER A 12 -5.95 10.42 8.73
N ASN A 13 -4.72 10.63 8.25
CA ASN A 13 -3.69 11.38 8.96
C ASN A 13 -4.19 12.77 9.37
N HIS A 14 -4.77 13.51 8.44
CA HIS A 14 -5.30 14.85 8.68
C HIS A 14 -6.38 14.85 9.78
N ASN A 15 -7.32 13.90 9.73
CA ASN A 15 -8.40 13.80 10.73
C ASN A 15 -7.88 13.58 12.16
N TYR A 16 -6.83 12.74 12.32
CA TYR A 16 -6.17 12.58 13.63
C TYR A 16 -5.53 13.88 14.11
N LEU A 17 -4.77 14.54 13.24
CA LEU A 17 -4.08 15.80 13.58
C LEU A 17 -5.06 16.92 13.93
N GLU A 18 -6.18 17.07 13.22
CA GLU A 18 -7.23 18.03 13.57
C GLU A 18 -7.86 17.77 14.96
N SER A 19 -7.87 16.49 15.37
CA SER A 19 -8.32 16.08 16.70
C SER A 19 -7.23 16.19 17.77
N ASN A 20 -6.08 16.84 17.47
CA ASN A 20 -4.91 16.96 18.36
C ASN A 20 -4.32 15.60 18.78
N LEU A 21 -4.43 14.60 17.91
CA LEU A 21 -3.87 13.26 18.06
C LEU A 21 -2.72 13.07 17.06
N ASP A 22 -1.68 12.37 17.47
CA ASP A 22 -0.50 12.13 16.63
C ASP A 22 -0.64 10.82 15.84
N THR A 23 -0.01 10.80 14.69
CA THR A 23 0.17 9.60 13.86
C THR A 23 1.65 9.43 13.51
N ILE A 24 2.06 8.20 13.20
CA ILE A 24 3.34 7.95 12.52
C ILE A 24 3.01 7.28 11.18
N ILE A 25 3.54 7.86 10.11
CA ILE A 25 3.39 7.33 8.76
C ILE A 25 4.69 6.62 8.37
N PHE A 26 4.57 5.40 7.83
CA PHE A 26 5.71 4.64 7.31
C PHE A 26 5.59 4.37 5.82
N LEU A 27 6.73 4.24 5.18
CA LEU A 27 6.87 3.91 3.77
C LEU A 27 8.01 2.89 3.60
N PRO A 28 7.79 1.72 2.96
CA PRO A 28 8.86 0.77 2.66
C PRO A 28 9.95 1.38 1.77
N ASP A 29 11.22 1.00 2.02
CA ASP A 29 12.37 1.56 1.31
C ASP A 29 12.35 1.27 -0.20
N GLU A 30 11.74 0.18 -0.62
CA GLU A 30 11.54 -0.16 -2.04
C GLU A 30 10.90 0.99 -2.84
N THR A 31 10.15 1.87 -2.17
CA THR A 31 9.46 3.02 -2.78
C THR A 31 10.18 4.35 -2.56
N ASN A 32 11.21 4.38 -1.71
CA ASN A 32 11.88 5.63 -1.28
C ASN A 32 12.59 6.37 -2.41
N LYS A 33 13.12 5.66 -3.42
CA LYS A 33 13.85 6.27 -4.54
C LYS A 33 13.05 7.37 -5.26
N SER A 34 11.72 7.27 -5.26
CA SER A 34 10.83 8.24 -5.89
C SER A 34 10.22 9.24 -4.89
N SER A 35 10.12 8.89 -3.61
CA SER A 35 9.33 9.63 -2.61
C SER A 35 10.15 10.54 -1.68
N LYS A 36 11.47 10.33 -1.56
CA LYS A 36 12.36 11.09 -0.66
C LYS A 36 11.82 11.20 0.78
N GLY A 37 11.22 10.13 1.32
CA GLY A 37 10.64 10.13 2.67
C GLY A 37 9.36 10.95 2.81
N GLN A 38 8.63 11.15 1.73
CA GLN A 38 7.33 11.80 1.72
C GLN A 38 6.30 10.95 0.99
N ILE A 39 5.08 10.95 1.50
CA ILE A 39 3.93 10.48 0.74
C ILE A 39 3.31 11.67 0.03
N VAL A 40 3.07 11.50 -1.27
CA VAL A 40 2.42 12.52 -2.10
C VAL A 40 1.22 11.88 -2.79
N SER A 41 0.03 12.40 -2.51
CA SER A 41 -1.17 12.00 -3.26
C SER A 41 -1.21 12.70 -4.61
N ARG A 42 -1.96 12.13 -5.55
CA ARG A 42 -2.15 12.75 -6.89
C ARG A 42 -2.90 14.06 -6.87
N ILE A 43 -3.66 14.33 -5.82
CA ILE A 43 -4.38 15.59 -5.61
C ILE A 43 -3.52 16.62 -4.84
N GLY A 44 -2.22 16.34 -4.67
CA GLY A 44 -1.28 17.30 -4.09
C GLY A 44 -1.12 17.26 -2.57
N LEU A 45 -1.86 16.42 -1.84
CA LEU A 45 -1.66 16.25 -0.40
C LEU A 45 -0.29 15.60 -0.14
N LYS A 46 0.38 16.03 0.93
CA LYS A 46 1.73 15.57 1.29
C LYS A 46 1.85 15.36 2.79
N ALA A 47 2.63 14.35 3.19
CA ALA A 47 3.07 14.16 4.57
C ALA A 47 4.45 13.53 4.61
N LYS A 48 5.22 13.80 5.68
CA LYS A 48 6.48 13.12 5.95
C LYS A 48 6.21 11.69 6.38
N ALA A 49 7.07 10.76 5.95
CA ALA A 49 7.02 9.37 6.32
C ALA A 49 8.37 8.88 6.82
N VAL A 50 8.36 7.96 7.76
CA VAL A 50 9.53 7.21 8.21
C VAL A 50 9.78 6.10 7.21
N ILE A 51 11.01 5.99 6.72
CA ILE A 51 11.38 4.91 5.80
C ILE A 51 11.65 3.64 6.60
N ALA A 52 10.99 2.56 6.20
CA ALA A 52 11.18 1.24 6.76
C ALA A 52 11.95 0.36 5.77
N ASP A 53 13.21 0.08 6.05
CA ASP A 53 14.01 -0.88 5.30
C ASP A 53 13.66 -2.33 5.68
N LYS A 54 14.34 -3.30 5.08
CA LYS A 54 14.07 -4.73 5.28
C LYS A 54 14.29 -5.20 6.72
N ASP A 55 15.22 -4.56 7.44
CA ASP A 55 15.60 -4.90 8.81
C ASP A 55 14.88 -4.03 9.84
N PHE A 56 14.00 -3.11 9.39
CA PHE A 56 13.27 -2.19 10.24
C PHE A 56 12.35 -2.93 11.21
N ASN A 57 12.52 -2.64 12.51
CA ASN A 57 11.71 -3.22 13.57
C ASN A 57 10.65 -2.20 14.04
N PHE A 58 9.41 -2.40 13.60
CA PHE A 58 8.29 -1.50 13.90
C PHE A 58 8.01 -1.39 15.39
N ILE A 59 8.00 -2.51 16.11
CA ILE A 59 7.62 -2.49 17.54
C ILE A 59 8.66 -1.75 18.39
N VAL A 60 9.94 -1.94 18.08
CA VAL A 60 11.03 -1.22 18.76
C VAL A 60 10.96 0.26 18.46
N TYR A 61 10.81 0.63 17.20
CA TYR A 61 10.74 2.02 16.79
C TYR A 61 9.53 2.72 17.42
N ILE A 62 8.34 2.12 17.36
CA ILE A 62 7.11 2.72 17.87
C ILE A 62 7.17 2.84 19.39
N LYS A 63 7.67 1.84 20.11
CA LYS A 63 7.87 1.94 21.57
C LYS A 63 8.78 3.11 21.96
N LYS A 64 9.88 3.31 21.22
CA LYS A 64 10.83 4.40 21.46
C LYS A 64 10.23 5.79 21.18
N ASN A 65 9.34 5.89 20.18
CA ASN A 65 8.78 7.17 19.72
C ASN A 65 7.32 7.38 20.18
N LYS A 66 6.79 6.50 21.03
CA LYS A 66 5.43 6.60 21.54
C LYS A 66 5.28 7.80 22.45
N THR A 67 4.35 8.70 22.10
CA THR A 67 3.88 9.78 22.94
C THR A 67 2.50 9.43 23.55
N SER A 68 2.02 10.21 24.51
CA SER A 68 0.65 10.07 25.03
C SER A 68 -0.41 10.40 23.98
N LYS A 69 -0.05 11.11 22.91
CA LYS A 69 -0.96 11.51 21.83
C LYS A 69 -0.91 10.55 20.63
N LEU A 70 0.08 9.64 20.54
CA LEU A 70 0.19 8.72 19.41
C LEU A 70 -1.00 7.77 19.37
N SER A 71 -1.85 7.95 18.37
CA SER A 71 -3.16 7.32 18.30
C SER A 71 -3.38 6.48 17.04
N CYS A 72 -2.49 6.52 16.06
CA CYS A 72 -2.57 5.66 14.88
C CYS A 72 -1.22 5.51 14.16
N ILE A 73 -1.01 4.33 13.60
CA ILE A 73 0.09 4.03 12.69
C ILE A 73 -0.49 3.87 11.29
N LEU A 74 0.12 4.54 10.32
CA LEU A 74 -0.31 4.54 8.92
C LEU A 74 0.83 4.02 8.05
N ILE A 75 0.55 3.00 7.22
CA ILE A 75 1.54 2.40 6.31
C ILE A 75 1.08 2.58 4.87
N ASP A 76 1.82 3.27 4.04
CA ASP A 76 1.58 3.25 2.58
C ASP A 76 2.42 2.16 1.91
N GLU A 77 1.94 1.65 0.77
CA GLU A 77 2.56 0.59 -0.02
C GLU A 77 2.94 -0.66 0.82
N ALA A 78 2.09 -1.01 1.79
CA ALA A 78 2.32 -2.09 2.76
C ALA A 78 2.55 -3.48 2.14
N GLN A 79 2.21 -3.70 0.86
CA GLN A 79 2.50 -4.94 0.16
C GLN A 79 4.00 -5.27 0.06
N PHE A 80 4.87 -4.26 0.21
CA PHE A 80 6.32 -4.45 0.14
C PHE A 80 6.95 -4.83 1.49
N LEU A 81 6.18 -4.79 2.58
CA LEU A 81 6.65 -5.26 3.87
C LEU A 81 6.80 -6.78 3.90
N SER A 82 7.79 -7.27 4.65
CA SER A 82 7.96 -8.69 4.92
C SER A 82 6.87 -9.21 5.87
N LYS A 83 6.69 -10.53 5.86
CA LYS A 83 5.80 -11.23 6.79
C LYS A 83 6.10 -10.89 8.26
N ILE A 84 7.39 -10.81 8.64
CA ILE A 84 7.80 -10.48 9.99
C ILE A 84 7.37 -9.06 10.35
N GLN A 85 7.55 -8.11 9.44
CA GLN A 85 7.16 -6.72 9.65
C GLN A 85 5.65 -6.56 9.81
N ILE A 86 4.86 -7.28 9.02
CA ILE A 86 3.38 -7.27 9.18
C ILE A 86 2.98 -7.82 10.55
N ARG A 87 3.60 -8.91 11.02
CA ARG A 87 3.34 -9.46 12.35
C ARG A 87 3.72 -8.49 13.47
N GLN A 88 4.83 -7.77 13.34
CA GLN A 88 5.19 -6.71 14.28
C GLN A 88 4.14 -5.60 14.35
N LEU A 89 3.52 -5.25 13.22
CA LEU A 89 2.41 -4.28 13.18
C LEU A 89 1.15 -4.82 13.89
N GLY A 90 0.85 -6.12 13.75
CA GLY A 90 -0.18 -6.78 14.56
C GLY A 90 0.11 -6.68 16.05
N GLU A 91 1.37 -6.96 16.46
CA GLU A 91 1.77 -6.78 17.85
C GLU A 91 1.65 -5.33 18.36
N VAL A 92 1.83 -4.34 17.49
CA VAL A 92 1.59 -2.93 17.85
C VAL A 92 0.11 -2.70 18.18
N ALA A 93 -0.79 -3.23 17.35
CA ALA A 93 -2.22 -3.13 17.59
C ALA A 93 -2.60 -3.82 18.92
N ASP A 94 -2.18 -5.07 19.11
CA ASP A 94 -2.58 -5.91 20.25
C ASP A 94 -1.95 -5.47 21.58
N LYS A 95 -0.62 -5.21 21.59
CA LYS A 95 0.13 -4.97 22.83
C LYS A 95 0.25 -3.49 23.20
N LEU A 96 0.19 -2.59 22.23
CA LEU A 96 0.29 -1.15 22.50
C LEU A 96 -1.05 -0.44 22.42
N ASN A 97 -2.13 -1.12 22.00
CA ASN A 97 -3.46 -0.58 21.75
C ASN A 97 -3.43 0.64 20.81
N ILE A 98 -2.61 0.57 19.76
CA ILE A 98 -2.51 1.61 18.75
C ILE A 98 -3.04 1.04 17.43
N PRO A 99 -4.14 1.55 16.86
CA PRO A 99 -4.64 1.14 15.57
C PRO A 99 -3.58 1.24 14.47
N VAL A 100 -3.54 0.24 13.58
CA VAL A 100 -2.65 0.21 12.43
C VAL A 100 -3.48 0.14 11.16
N MET A 101 -3.28 1.09 10.26
CA MET A 101 -3.94 1.14 8.96
C MET A 101 -2.91 0.92 7.84
N CYS A 102 -3.03 -0.21 7.15
CA CYS A 102 -2.15 -0.59 6.06
C CYS A 102 -2.82 -0.36 4.70
N TYR A 103 -2.20 0.45 3.86
CA TYR A 103 -2.66 0.75 2.50
C TYR A 103 -1.74 0.07 1.49
N GLY A 104 -2.32 -0.69 0.58
CA GLY A 104 -1.52 -1.45 -0.38
C GLY A 104 -2.32 -1.99 -1.56
N ILE A 105 -1.66 -2.77 -2.39
CA ILE A 105 -2.27 -3.55 -3.46
C ILE A 105 -2.21 -5.03 -3.13
N ARG A 106 -3.22 -5.78 -3.52
CA ARG A 106 -3.35 -7.20 -3.20
C ARG A 106 -2.40 -8.06 -4.02
N THR A 107 -2.41 -7.89 -5.34
CA THR A 107 -1.69 -8.73 -6.29
C THR A 107 -0.82 -7.89 -7.21
N ASP A 108 0.23 -8.53 -7.73
CA ASP A 108 1.05 -8.00 -8.80
C ASP A 108 0.34 -8.09 -10.18
N PHE A 109 1.06 -7.74 -11.24
CA PHE A 109 0.54 -7.77 -12.62
C PHE A 109 0.34 -9.20 -13.18
N ARG A 110 0.84 -10.23 -12.49
CA ARG A 110 0.60 -11.65 -12.82
C ARG A 110 -0.60 -12.23 -12.08
N GLY A 111 -1.18 -11.47 -11.16
CA GLY A 111 -2.27 -11.91 -10.30
C GLY A 111 -1.81 -12.65 -9.04
N GLU A 112 -0.50 -12.66 -8.75
CA GLU A 112 0.10 -13.28 -7.58
C GLU A 112 0.11 -12.31 -6.40
N LEU A 113 -0.12 -12.84 -5.19
CA LEU A 113 -0.04 -12.04 -3.97
C LEU A 113 1.39 -11.57 -3.71
N PHE A 114 1.50 -10.35 -3.18
CA PHE A 114 2.71 -9.92 -2.51
C PHE A 114 2.82 -10.57 -1.13
N GLU A 115 4.04 -10.73 -0.60
CA GLU A 115 4.27 -11.32 0.72
C GLU A 115 3.51 -10.55 1.81
N GLY A 116 3.71 -9.23 1.90
CA GLY A 116 3.01 -8.38 2.86
C GLY A 116 1.49 -8.44 2.70
N SER A 117 0.99 -8.47 1.46
CA SER A 117 -0.45 -8.56 1.22
C SER A 117 -1.04 -9.90 1.64
N SER A 118 -0.31 -11.01 1.43
CA SER A 118 -0.74 -12.34 1.89
C SER A 118 -0.90 -12.36 3.41
N GLU A 119 0.07 -11.83 4.15
CA GLU A 119 0.03 -11.80 5.60
C GLU A 119 -1.04 -10.82 6.13
N LEU A 120 -1.22 -9.66 5.48
CA LEU A 120 -2.30 -8.71 5.82
C LEU A 120 -3.69 -9.31 5.63
N LEU A 121 -3.92 -10.05 4.54
CA LEU A 121 -5.20 -10.73 4.31
C LEU A 121 -5.50 -11.80 5.36
N ALA A 122 -4.46 -12.39 5.95
CA ALA A 122 -4.60 -13.39 7.01
C ALA A 122 -4.86 -12.79 8.40
N LEU A 123 -4.30 -11.61 8.69
CA LEU A 123 -4.26 -11.06 10.06
C LEU A 123 -5.17 -9.84 10.27
N ALA A 124 -5.60 -9.16 9.22
CA ALA A 124 -6.36 -7.91 9.38
C ALA A 124 -7.77 -8.18 9.93
N ASP A 125 -8.17 -7.46 10.98
CA ASP A 125 -9.53 -7.48 11.52
C ASP A 125 -10.54 -6.89 10.54
N ASN A 126 -10.13 -5.89 9.75
CA ASN A 126 -10.98 -5.21 8.78
C ASN A 126 -10.30 -5.09 7.43
N LEU A 127 -10.97 -5.58 6.40
CA LEU A 127 -10.52 -5.46 5.00
C LEU A 127 -11.42 -4.47 4.27
N ILE A 128 -10.84 -3.31 3.91
CA ILE A 128 -11.55 -2.24 3.23
C ILE A 128 -11.08 -2.13 1.78
N GLU A 129 -12.02 -2.27 0.86
CA GLU A 129 -11.72 -2.14 -0.55
C GLU A 129 -11.87 -0.70 -1.04
N LEU A 130 -10.78 -0.12 -1.51
CA LEU A 130 -10.80 1.14 -2.24
C LEU A 130 -11.06 0.87 -3.73
N LYS A 131 -12.20 1.35 -4.22
CA LYS A 131 -12.68 1.05 -5.57
C LYS A 131 -11.97 1.90 -6.62
N THR A 132 -11.66 1.26 -7.75
CA THR A 132 -11.30 1.93 -9.02
C THR A 132 -12.04 1.27 -10.17
N ILE A 133 -12.01 1.89 -11.34
CA ILE A 133 -12.74 1.45 -12.51
C ILE A 133 -11.84 0.74 -13.53
N CYS A 134 -12.39 -0.27 -14.18
CA CYS A 134 -11.73 -1.01 -15.24
C CYS A 134 -11.61 -0.14 -16.49
N TYR A 135 -10.39 -0.01 -17.00
CA TYR A 135 -10.11 0.75 -18.22
C TYR A 135 -10.93 0.29 -19.42
N ASP A 136 -11.18 -1.03 -19.55
CA ASP A 136 -11.84 -1.61 -20.72
C ASP A 136 -13.37 -1.53 -20.68
N CYS A 137 -14.00 -1.51 -19.51
CA CYS A 137 -15.46 -1.64 -19.44
C CYS A 137 -16.13 -0.75 -18.38
N GLY A 138 -15.40 0.11 -17.70
CA GLY A 138 -15.96 0.99 -16.67
C GLY A 138 -16.45 0.29 -15.40
N ARG A 139 -16.45 -1.05 -15.32
CA ARG A 139 -16.82 -1.80 -14.11
C ARG A 139 -15.71 -1.73 -13.08
N LYS A 140 -15.98 -2.22 -11.88
CA LYS A 140 -15.00 -2.35 -10.79
C LYS A 140 -13.72 -3.06 -11.26
N ALA A 141 -12.57 -2.41 -11.08
CA ALA A 141 -11.26 -3.02 -11.29
C ALA A 141 -10.71 -3.59 -9.99
N THR A 142 -10.20 -4.80 -10.05
CA THR A 142 -9.59 -5.52 -8.90
C THR A 142 -8.21 -6.07 -9.22
N MET A 143 -7.78 -5.92 -10.47
CA MET A 143 -6.51 -6.41 -11.00
C MET A 143 -5.78 -5.28 -11.71
N VAL A 144 -4.52 -5.52 -12.00
CA VAL A 144 -3.69 -4.60 -12.79
C VAL A 144 -2.94 -5.39 -13.86
N VAL A 145 -2.87 -4.88 -15.07
CA VAL A 145 -2.00 -5.38 -16.13
C VAL A 145 -0.80 -4.44 -16.27
N ARG A 146 0.37 -5.00 -16.54
CA ARG A 146 1.55 -4.22 -16.91
C ARG A 146 1.66 -4.19 -18.43
N VAL A 147 1.99 -3.03 -18.97
CA VAL A 147 2.23 -2.84 -20.39
C VAL A 147 3.64 -2.30 -20.63
N ASP A 148 4.22 -2.65 -21.74
CA ASP A 148 5.50 -2.11 -22.19
C ASP A 148 5.33 -0.74 -22.88
N LYS A 149 6.42 -0.20 -23.43
CA LYS A 149 6.42 1.09 -24.14
C LYS A 149 5.57 1.09 -25.41
N ASN A 150 5.29 -0.10 -25.97
CA ASN A 150 4.49 -0.28 -27.18
C ASN A 150 3.00 -0.51 -26.84
N GLY A 151 2.64 -0.59 -25.54
CA GLY A 151 1.30 -0.90 -25.08
C GLY A 151 0.99 -2.41 -25.02
N GLU A 152 1.99 -3.27 -25.28
CA GLU A 152 1.83 -4.73 -25.21
C GLU A 152 1.83 -5.22 -23.76
N VAL A 153 1.01 -6.22 -23.46
CA VAL A 153 0.87 -6.77 -22.11
C VAL A 153 2.09 -7.60 -21.75
N VAL A 154 2.71 -7.25 -20.62
CA VAL A 154 3.86 -7.95 -20.06
C VAL A 154 3.39 -8.95 -19.01
N THR A 155 3.67 -10.23 -19.20
CA THR A 155 3.29 -11.33 -18.28
C THR A 155 4.46 -11.89 -17.49
N GLU A 156 5.70 -11.54 -17.85
CA GLU A 156 6.93 -12.02 -17.23
C GLU A 156 7.79 -10.86 -16.68
N GLY A 157 8.78 -11.19 -15.86
CA GLY A 157 9.77 -10.24 -15.33
C GLY A 157 9.60 -9.94 -13.84
N SER A 158 10.38 -8.97 -13.33
CA SER A 158 10.39 -8.63 -11.90
C SER A 158 9.01 -8.19 -11.39
N LYS A 159 8.65 -8.67 -10.20
CA LYS A 159 7.42 -8.24 -9.48
C LYS A 159 7.38 -6.75 -9.24
N ILE A 160 8.53 -6.16 -8.98
CA ILE A 160 8.69 -4.74 -8.66
C ILE A 160 9.39 -4.07 -9.83
N GLN A 161 8.68 -3.19 -10.51
CA GLN A 161 9.25 -2.23 -11.43
C GLN A 161 8.73 -0.87 -11.06
N ILE A 162 9.63 0.02 -10.67
CA ILE A 162 9.28 1.41 -10.35
C ILE A 162 8.83 2.06 -11.66
N GLY A 163 7.55 2.36 -11.74
CA GLY A 163 6.93 2.97 -12.91
C GLY A 163 5.57 3.56 -12.57
N GLY A 164 5.20 4.61 -13.28
CA GLY A 164 3.92 5.29 -13.12
C GLY A 164 2.75 4.56 -13.80
N ASN A 165 1.66 5.31 -14.00
CA ASN A 165 0.46 4.81 -14.70
C ASN A 165 0.69 4.42 -16.15
N ASP A 166 1.77 4.89 -16.73
CA ASP A 166 2.13 4.62 -18.13
C ASP A 166 2.43 3.13 -18.36
N GLN A 167 2.74 2.40 -17.28
CA GLN A 167 3.07 0.98 -17.33
C GLN A 167 2.01 0.06 -16.70
N TYR A 168 1.05 0.61 -15.95
CA TYR A 168 0.09 -0.20 -15.19
C TYR A 168 -1.34 0.28 -15.41
N THR A 169 -2.19 -0.60 -15.94
CA THR A 169 -3.60 -0.31 -16.24
C THR A 169 -4.52 -1.11 -15.31
N PRO A 170 -5.44 -0.45 -14.57
CA PRO A 170 -6.41 -1.14 -13.74
C PRO A 170 -7.48 -1.82 -14.59
N VAL A 171 -7.74 -3.08 -14.33
CA VAL A 171 -8.72 -3.89 -15.06
C VAL A 171 -9.56 -4.77 -14.12
N CYS A 172 -10.75 -5.16 -14.55
CA CYS A 172 -11.52 -6.18 -13.87
C CYS A 172 -10.94 -7.58 -14.15
N ARG A 173 -11.29 -8.58 -13.34
CA ARG A 173 -10.80 -9.96 -13.48
C ARG A 173 -11.04 -10.53 -14.88
N LYS A 174 -12.23 -10.26 -15.50
CA LYS A 174 -12.54 -10.71 -16.87
C LYS A 174 -11.52 -10.16 -17.88
N HIS A 175 -11.22 -8.87 -17.82
CA HIS A 175 -10.28 -8.24 -18.75
C HIS A 175 -8.82 -8.56 -18.43
N PHE A 176 -8.49 -8.78 -17.16
CA PHE A 176 -7.19 -9.33 -16.79
C PHE A 176 -6.96 -10.68 -17.48
N ARG A 177 -7.89 -11.65 -17.31
CA ARG A 177 -7.81 -12.96 -17.98
C ARG A 177 -7.71 -12.84 -19.50
N LYS A 178 -8.54 -11.97 -20.10
CA LYS A 178 -8.54 -11.77 -21.56
C LYS A 178 -7.20 -11.26 -22.08
N ARG A 179 -6.57 -10.31 -21.34
CA ARG A 179 -5.32 -9.67 -21.75
C ARG A 179 -4.08 -10.50 -21.47
N THR A 180 -4.02 -11.17 -20.32
CA THR A 180 -2.81 -11.87 -19.85
C THR A 180 -2.83 -13.37 -20.15
N LYS A 181 -3.99 -13.98 -20.25
CA LYS A 181 -4.21 -15.46 -20.32
C LYS A 181 -3.64 -16.24 -19.12
N LEU A 182 -3.33 -15.56 -18.01
CA LEU A 182 -2.67 -16.17 -16.83
C LEU A 182 -3.62 -16.87 -15.85
N ILE A 183 -4.90 -16.48 -15.79
CA ILE A 183 -5.91 -17.06 -14.87
C ILE A 183 -7.22 -17.39 -15.58
#